data_1a7d6a509ebfce0a7d66afec42b9649b
#
_entry.id   1a7d6a509ebfce0a7d66afec42b9649b
#
_cell.length_a   1.000
_cell.length_b   1.000
_cell.length_c   1.000
_cell.angle_alpha   90.00
_cell.angle_beta   90.00
_cell.angle_gamma   90.00
#
_symmetry.space_group_name_H-M   'P 1'
#
loop_
_entity.id
_entity.type
_entity.pdbx_description
1 polymer ?
#
loop_
_entity_poly.entity_id
_entity_poly.type
_entity_poly.pdbx_seq_one_letter_code
_entity_poly.pdbx_strand_id
1 'polypeptide(L)'
;MRSAFAGILVLFVLLPAVPTLHAQAGLLPSTTTPAPAKPAVPPDRLGRETPRGTVLGFVRSAQDENYKVAVQYFETPKGRRRPSVEDDQDLAAQLLSILNEKFGAASLDALSHSPDGTPDDGLPPDEEAIYGALDRRNTFTLSLIRVEDEQGVKLWYISRKTLERVPEAYDSLHFSQIEKVLPAVLVNHRPLSMPLWQWLAIFLFIPVALGLGWIIAQLIALLVRAWQKYRKQTPTAASVKFGPGSFLIAAIIHYRFVALIGASLLYRQYYRRVIWIFLAAATYWAFTRISRMISRKVGNQLTSRGKLAERSLVSLTRRVLDVCFFLLTALLVLSSMGVNVTAPLAGLGIGGLAIGLGAQKTFENLLGGISILADKALQAGDNCKIGDQVGTVEDIGLRSTKIRTPDRTLVSIPNGTVATAVLENYRLRDKMLCRQIVRLRYDMSPQHIAYVLEELRKVLAAHPKVENKTARVRMIRFADYAFEVEIFAYILERENEAFLGEQENLILRIMNTLDQTGAGIALPSIASVVTQDSWVAPQEKKKTDASGAGEIKT
;
A
#
# COMPACT_ATOMS: atom_id res chain seq x y z
N MET A 1 18.96 -5.79 9.19
CA MET A 1 17.55 -5.46 8.91
C MET A 1 16.66 -5.38 10.16
N ARG A 2 16.77 -6.30 11.15
CA ARG A 2 15.92 -6.29 12.37
C ARG A 2 16.02 -5.04 13.27
N SER A 3 17.14 -4.31 13.30
CA SER A 3 17.30 -3.12 14.14
C SER A 3 16.72 -1.82 13.55
N ALA A 4 16.48 -1.76 12.23
CA ALA A 4 15.84 -0.63 11.57
C ALA A 4 14.30 -0.67 11.73
N PHE A 5 13.72 -1.88 11.80
CA PHE A 5 12.28 -2.06 12.01
C PHE A 5 11.83 -1.68 13.44
N ALA A 6 12.67 -1.92 14.46
CA ALA A 6 12.36 -1.52 15.83
C ALA A 6 12.29 0.00 16.03
N GLY A 7 13.09 0.78 15.28
CA GLY A 7 13.07 2.25 15.32
C GLY A 7 11.81 2.87 14.70
N ILE A 8 11.24 2.20 13.69
CA ILE A 8 10.02 2.66 13.00
C ILE A 8 8.79 2.35 13.86
N LEU A 9 8.77 1.21 14.57
CA LEU A 9 7.65 0.83 15.43
C LEU A 9 7.50 1.75 16.65
N VAL A 10 8.60 2.23 17.22
CA VAL A 10 8.57 3.19 18.35
C VAL A 10 8.07 4.58 17.92
N LEU A 11 8.26 4.96 16.65
CA LEU A 11 7.74 6.24 16.13
C LEU A 11 6.21 6.22 15.94
N PHE A 12 5.63 5.04 15.68
CA PHE A 12 4.17 4.88 15.53
C PHE A 12 3.42 4.86 16.86
N VAL A 13 4.08 4.45 17.95
CA VAL A 13 3.46 4.38 19.30
C VAL A 13 3.43 5.76 19.99
N LEU A 14 4.24 6.73 19.56
CA LEU A 14 4.30 8.09 20.11
C LEU A 14 3.44 9.11 19.36
N LEU A 15 2.68 8.71 18.34
CA LEU A 15 1.66 9.56 17.78
C LEU A 15 0.49 9.63 18.78
N PRO A 16 0.17 10.81 19.35
CA PRO A 16 -1.09 10.98 20.06
C PRO A 16 -2.20 10.58 19.07
N ALA A 17 -3.19 9.86 19.58
CA ALA A 17 -4.33 9.38 18.80
C ALA A 17 -4.78 10.48 17.83
N VAL A 18 -4.54 10.26 16.56
CA VAL A 18 -5.10 11.10 15.51
C VAL A 18 -6.61 10.99 15.69
N PRO A 19 -7.34 12.10 15.82
CA PRO A 19 -8.79 12.00 15.84
C PRO A 19 -9.19 11.23 14.60
N THR A 20 -9.91 10.13 14.81
CA THR A 20 -10.39 9.26 13.75
C THR A 20 -11.07 10.13 12.70
N LEU A 21 -10.46 10.26 11.54
CA LEU A 21 -11.16 10.72 10.36
C LEU A 21 -12.32 9.73 10.16
N HIS A 22 -13.53 10.15 10.49
CA HIS A 22 -14.71 9.45 10.05
C HIS A 22 -14.73 9.57 8.53
N ALA A 23 -14.22 8.52 7.87
CA ALA A 23 -14.39 8.35 6.45
C ALA A 23 -15.89 8.15 6.22
N GLN A 24 -16.56 9.21 5.78
CA GLN A 24 -17.87 9.09 5.19
C GLN A 24 -17.73 8.17 3.97
N ALA A 25 -18.19 6.93 4.14
CA ALA A 25 -18.40 5.99 3.06
C ALA A 25 -19.54 6.51 2.17
N GLY A 26 -19.18 7.28 1.16
CA GLY A 26 -20.10 7.88 0.20
C GLY A 26 -19.39 8.12 -1.12
N LEU A 27 -18.77 7.08 -1.67
CA LEU A 27 -18.14 7.11 -3.00
C LEU A 27 -18.92 6.25 -3.99
N LEU A 28 -20.17 6.61 -4.22
CA LEU A 28 -20.83 6.33 -5.49
C LEU A 28 -21.63 7.59 -5.86
N PRO A 29 -21.47 8.17 -7.04
CA PRO A 29 -22.34 9.26 -7.48
C PRO A 29 -23.75 8.65 -7.70
N SER A 30 -24.63 8.86 -6.74
CA SER A 30 -26.05 8.69 -6.98
C SER A 30 -26.45 9.74 -8.03
N THR A 31 -26.85 9.26 -9.20
CA THR A 31 -27.54 10.06 -10.21
C THR A 31 -28.94 10.41 -9.71
N THR A 32 -29.01 11.25 -8.70
CA THR A 32 -30.23 11.95 -8.33
C THR A 32 -30.12 13.35 -8.88
N THR A 33 -31.00 13.69 -9.80
CA THR A 33 -31.29 15.05 -10.27
C THR A 33 -31.29 16.00 -9.09
N PRO A 34 -30.52 17.11 -9.10
CA PRO A 34 -30.53 18.05 -7.99
C PRO A 34 -31.94 18.59 -7.80
N ALA A 35 -32.50 18.35 -6.62
CA ALA A 35 -33.74 19.01 -6.21
C ALA A 35 -33.51 20.54 -6.29
N PRO A 36 -34.52 21.33 -6.66
CA PRO A 36 -34.40 22.78 -6.75
C PRO A 36 -33.87 23.31 -5.43
N ALA A 37 -32.76 24.04 -5.48
CA ALA A 37 -32.16 24.67 -4.32
C ALA A 37 -33.22 25.53 -3.62
N LYS A 38 -33.51 25.21 -2.34
CA LYS A 38 -34.29 26.09 -1.48
C LYS A 38 -33.60 27.47 -1.50
N PRO A 39 -34.39 28.60 -1.57
CA PRO A 39 -33.81 29.94 -1.53
C PRO A 39 -32.87 30.05 -0.33
N ALA A 40 -31.65 30.49 -0.57
CA ALA A 40 -30.64 30.64 0.48
C ALA A 40 -31.16 31.62 1.52
N VAL A 41 -31.50 31.13 2.69
CA VAL A 41 -31.81 31.94 3.86
C VAL A 41 -30.55 32.72 4.22
N PRO A 42 -30.60 34.06 4.43
CA PRO A 42 -29.42 34.82 4.79
C PRO A 42 -28.78 34.23 6.06
N PRO A 43 -27.44 34.12 6.10
CA PRO A 43 -26.76 33.51 7.24
C PRO A 43 -27.07 34.27 8.54
N ASP A 44 -27.29 33.54 9.62
CA ASP A 44 -27.51 34.12 10.96
C ASP A 44 -26.29 34.94 11.38
N ARG A 45 -26.52 36.20 11.77
CA ARG A 45 -25.43 37.12 12.18
C ARG A 45 -24.66 36.64 13.40
N LEU A 46 -25.25 35.78 14.21
CA LEU A 46 -24.64 35.20 15.40
C LEU A 46 -24.00 33.82 15.15
N GLY A 47 -24.20 33.26 13.95
CA GLY A 47 -23.62 31.96 13.56
C GLY A 47 -24.24 30.75 14.29
N ARG A 48 -25.51 30.84 14.69
CA ARG A 48 -26.26 29.79 15.41
C ARG A 48 -26.80 28.69 14.49
N GLU A 49 -26.39 28.65 13.25
CA GLU A 49 -26.80 27.61 12.29
C GLU A 49 -26.27 26.23 12.65
N THR A 50 -25.17 26.17 13.40
CA THR A 50 -24.53 24.92 13.81
C THR A 50 -24.29 24.88 15.33
N PRO A 51 -24.30 23.69 15.96
CA PRO A 51 -24.00 23.55 17.39
C PRO A 51 -22.67 24.21 17.76
N ARG A 52 -21.64 23.94 16.99
CA ARG A 52 -20.30 24.52 17.20
C ARG A 52 -20.28 26.04 17.04
N GLY A 53 -20.99 26.58 16.04
CA GLY A 53 -21.11 28.01 15.82
C GLY A 53 -21.74 28.72 17.00
N THR A 54 -22.79 28.13 17.58
CA THR A 54 -23.49 28.63 18.77
C THR A 54 -22.56 28.73 19.99
N VAL A 55 -21.84 27.65 20.30
CA VAL A 55 -20.93 27.65 21.47
C VAL A 55 -19.75 28.58 21.27
N LEU A 56 -19.16 28.62 20.08
CA LEU A 56 -18.05 29.53 19.78
C LEU A 56 -18.49 31.00 19.78
N GLY A 57 -19.67 31.30 19.25
CA GLY A 57 -20.23 32.65 19.25
C GLY A 57 -20.52 33.13 20.69
N PHE A 58 -21.14 32.26 21.51
CA PHE A 58 -21.33 32.53 22.92
C PHE A 58 -20.00 32.79 23.64
N VAL A 59 -19.04 31.86 23.55
CA VAL A 59 -17.75 31.99 24.28
C VAL A 59 -17.00 33.25 23.82
N ARG A 60 -17.03 33.59 22.53
CA ARG A 60 -16.40 34.83 22.04
C ARG A 60 -17.08 36.08 22.60
N SER A 61 -18.41 36.15 22.48
CA SER A 61 -19.16 37.31 22.97
C SER A 61 -19.01 37.51 24.48
N ALA A 62 -19.06 36.43 25.27
CA ALA A 62 -18.89 36.47 26.72
C ALA A 62 -17.44 36.81 27.12
N GLN A 63 -16.43 36.38 26.33
CA GLN A 63 -15.01 36.67 26.57
C GLN A 63 -14.67 38.14 26.30
N ASP A 64 -15.35 38.74 25.31
CA ASP A 64 -15.25 40.17 24.98
C ASP A 64 -16.10 41.04 25.96
N GLU A 65 -16.57 40.45 27.07
CA GLU A 65 -17.43 41.08 28.11
C GLU A 65 -18.75 41.63 27.53
N ASN A 66 -19.12 41.22 26.31
CA ASN A 66 -20.38 41.62 25.69
C ASN A 66 -21.50 40.65 26.06
N TYR A 67 -21.86 40.65 27.35
CA TYR A 67 -22.87 39.73 27.88
C TYR A 67 -24.25 39.95 27.28
N LYS A 68 -24.57 41.17 26.80
CA LYS A 68 -25.80 41.46 26.07
C LYS A 68 -25.97 40.64 24.81
N VAL A 69 -24.86 40.36 24.11
CA VAL A 69 -24.85 39.50 22.93
C VAL A 69 -24.77 38.04 23.32
N ALA A 70 -24.01 37.69 24.38
CA ALA A 70 -23.87 36.32 24.89
C ALA A 70 -25.22 35.71 25.32
N VAL A 71 -26.07 36.46 25.91
CA VAL A 71 -27.44 36.03 26.30
C VAL A 71 -28.34 35.67 25.11
N GLN A 72 -28.06 36.17 23.92
CA GLN A 72 -28.81 35.83 22.71
C GLN A 72 -28.59 34.40 22.21
N TYR A 73 -27.60 33.69 22.74
CA TYR A 73 -27.37 32.27 22.52
C TYR A 73 -28.13 31.36 23.47
N PHE A 74 -28.83 31.91 24.46
CA PHE A 74 -29.64 31.17 25.43
C PHE A 74 -31.02 30.86 24.88
N GLU A 75 -31.54 29.68 25.22
CA GLU A 75 -32.92 29.32 24.92
C GLU A 75 -33.91 30.28 25.63
N THR A 76 -34.77 30.92 24.85
CA THR A 76 -35.79 31.83 25.40
C THR A 76 -37.01 31.06 25.90
N PRO A 77 -37.47 31.24 27.15
CA PRO A 77 -38.61 30.50 27.68
C PRO A 77 -39.90 30.87 26.94
N LYS A 78 -40.59 29.87 26.39
CA LYS A 78 -41.95 30.04 25.88
C LYS A 78 -42.93 30.11 27.08
N GLY A 79 -43.55 31.27 27.31
CA GLY A 79 -44.69 31.40 28.22
C GLY A 79 -44.41 31.63 29.70
N ARG A 80 -43.19 31.86 30.15
CA ARG A 80 -42.84 32.25 31.56
C ARG A 80 -42.23 33.67 31.56
N ARG A 81 -42.36 34.37 32.74
CA ARG A 81 -41.71 35.66 32.98
C ARG A 81 -40.22 35.55 32.62
N ARG A 82 -39.71 36.38 31.71
CA ARG A 82 -38.30 36.46 31.42
C ARG A 82 -37.54 36.78 32.70
N PRO A 83 -36.40 36.06 32.99
CA PRO A 83 -35.48 36.50 34.03
C PRO A 83 -35.07 37.97 33.80
N SER A 84 -34.55 38.64 34.83
CA SER A 84 -34.03 39.99 34.61
C SER A 84 -32.84 39.93 33.64
N VAL A 85 -32.64 40.96 32.82
CA VAL A 85 -31.50 41.01 31.88
C VAL A 85 -30.16 40.92 32.63
N GLU A 86 -30.12 41.38 33.89
CA GLU A 86 -28.95 41.30 34.76
C GLU A 86 -28.66 39.87 35.18
N ASP A 87 -29.70 39.09 35.58
CA ASP A 87 -29.55 37.69 35.99
C ASP A 87 -29.02 36.83 34.84
N ASP A 88 -29.49 37.05 33.60
CA ASP A 88 -29.03 36.34 32.41
C ASP A 88 -27.57 36.69 32.05
N GLN A 89 -27.13 37.94 32.27
CA GLN A 89 -25.74 38.34 32.06
C GLN A 89 -24.81 37.73 33.10
N ASP A 90 -25.22 37.62 34.36
CA ASP A 90 -24.48 36.94 35.42
C ASP A 90 -24.36 35.43 35.14
N LEU A 91 -25.44 34.81 34.65
CA LEU A 91 -25.41 33.42 34.21
C LEU A 91 -24.45 33.20 33.03
N ALA A 92 -24.37 34.16 32.12
CA ALA A 92 -23.42 34.09 31.00
C ALA A 92 -21.95 34.16 31.46
N ALA A 93 -21.66 35.01 32.45
CA ALA A 93 -20.33 35.11 33.07
C ALA A 93 -19.95 33.83 33.82
N GLN A 94 -20.88 33.27 34.58
CA GLN A 94 -20.71 32.02 35.31
C GLN A 94 -20.50 30.84 34.35
N LEU A 95 -21.32 30.71 33.30
CA LEU A 95 -21.18 29.66 32.29
C LEU A 95 -19.84 29.75 31.57
N LEU A 96 -19.38 30.97 31.20
CA LEU A 96 -18.05 31.16 30.62
C LEU A 96 -16.94 30.64 31.53
N SER A 97 -17.05 30.91 32.84
CA SER A 97 -16.08 30.44 33.83
C SER A 97 -16.04 28.91 33.92
N ILE A 98 -17.20 28.26 33.92
CA ILE A 98 -17.32 26.79 33.89
C ILE A 98 -16.70 26.23 32.60
N LEU A 99 -17.02 26.80 31.43
CA LEU A 99 -16.49 26.36 30.16
C LEU A 99 -14.97 26.48 30.09
N ASN A 100 -14.43 27.57 30.61
CA ASN A 100 -12.98 27.79 30.63
C ASN A 100 -12.26 26.81 31.57
N GLU A 101 -12.85 26.43 32.70
CA GLU A 101 -12.19 25.57 33.70
C GLU A 101 -12.37 24.07 33.39
N LYS A 102 -13.58 23.67 33.01
CA LYS A 102 -13.96 22.24 32.92
C LYS A 102 -13.94 21.66 31.54
N PHE A 103 -13.99 22.50 30.48
CA PHE A 103 -13.98 22.02 29.10
C PHE A 103 -12.62 22.20 28.47
N GLY A 104 -12.14 21.15 27.81
CA GLY A 104 -10.92 21.20 27.02
C GLY A 104 -11.17 21.72 25.60
N ALA A 105 -10.12 22.12 24.88
CA ALA A 105 -10.22 22.48 23.46
C ALA A 105 -10.78 21.32 22.60
N ALA A 106 -10.57 20.07 23.02
CA ALA A 106 -11.11 18.89 22.35
C ALA A 106 -12.63 18.78 22.47
N SER A 107 -13.24 19.31 23.55
CA SER A 107 -14.69 19.28 23.74
C SER A 107 -15.41 20.15 22.68
N LEU A 108 -14.81 21.26 22.25
CA LEU A 108 -15.35 22.09 21.19
C LEU A 108 -15.27 21.43 19.80
N ASP A 109 -14.30 20.55 19.61
CA ASP A 109 -14.18 19.82 18.34
C ASP A 109 -15.15 18.64 18.25
N ALA A 110 -15.68 18.19 19.38
CA ALA A 110 -16.73 17.18 19.42
C ALA A 110 -18.08 17.72 18.94
N LEU A 111 -18.28 19.04 18.94
CA LEU A 111 -19.50 19.67 18.41
C LEU A 111 -19.53 19.65 16.88
N SER A 112 -20.71 19.33 16.35
CA SER A 112 -20.94 19.24 14.92
C SER A 112 -20.77 20.58 14.20
N HIS A 113 -20.20 20.51 12.99
CA HIS A 113 -20.17 21.59 12.03
C HIS A 113 -21.41 21.58 11.09
N SER A 114 -22.22 20.51 11.17
CA SER A 114 -23.42 20.39 10.36
C SER A 114 -24.58 21.17 11.00
N PRO A 115 -25.42 21.83 10.21
CA PRO A 115 -26.66 22.42 10.71
C PRO A 115 -27.61 21.42 11.36
N ASP A 116 -27.54 20.14 10.95
CA ASP A 116 -28.41 19.07 11.46
C ASP A 116 -27.86 18.39 12.72
N GLY A 117 -26.73 18.87 13.27
CA GLY A 117 -26.09 18.25 14.46
C GLY A 117 -25.27 17.01 14.10
N THR A 118 -25.02 16.18 15.10
CA THR A 118 -24.30 14.89 14.95
C THR A 118 -25.33 13.76 14.77
N PRO A 119 -25.40 13.11 13.59
CA PRO A 119 -26.23 11.93 13.43
C PRO A 119 -25.67 10.77 14.27
N ASP A 120 -26.53 9.98 14.90
CA ASP A 120 -26.21 8.75 15.64
C ASP A 120 -25.43 8.92 16.96
N ASP A 121 -25.57 10.06 17.64
CA ASP A 121 -25.00 10.28 18.99
C ASP A 121 -25.89 9.76 20.13
N GLY A 122 -27.04 9.18 19.81
CA GLY A 122 -28.01 8.65 20.75
C GLY A 122 -28.91 9.72 21.39
N LEU A 123 -28.82 10.97 20.92
CA LEU A 123 -29.68 12.08 21.31
C LEU A 123 -30.79 12.34 20.26
N PRO A 124 -31.87 13.05 20.63
CA PRO A 124 -32.83 13.50 19.63
C PRO A 124 -32.19 14.39 18.55
N PRO A 125 -32.68 14.37 17.30
CA PRO A 125 -32.08 15.12 16.18
C PRO A 125 -31.96 16.64 16.38
N ASP A 126 -32.73 17.19 17.30
CA ASP A 126 -32.72 18.61 17.66
C ASP A 126 -31.98 18.89 18.98
N GLU A 127 -31.28 17.91 19.55
CA GLU A 127 -30.43 18.06 20.75
C GLU A 127 -28.98 17.63 20.45
N GLU A 128 -28.01 18.34 21.01
CA GLU A 128 -26.59 17.95 21.01
C GLU A 128 -25.97 18.28 22.36
N ALA A 129 -25.04 17.45 22.84
CA ALA A 129 -24.45 17.64 24.16
C ALA A 129 -22.95 17.34 24.18
N ILE A 130 -22.22 18.15 24.98
CA ILE A 130 -20.82 17.89 25.32
C ILE A 130 -20.66 17.80 26.84
N TYR A 131 -19.70 16.99 27.25
CA TYR A 131 -19.46 16.67 28.64
C TYR A 131 -18.15 17.28 29.14
N GLY A 132 -18.22 18.00 30.28
CA GLY A 132 -17.08 18.53 31.00
C GLY A 132 -16.94 17.85 32.37
N ALA A 133 -15.72 17.46 32.74
CA ALA A 133 -15.48 16.81 34.03
C ALA A 133 -15.49 17.86 35.19
N LEU A 134 -16.49 17.84 36.04
CA LEU A 134 -16.51 18.63 37.27
C LEU A 134 -15.71 17.99 38.40
N ASP A 135 -15.86 16.67 38.60
CA ASP A 135 -15.10 15.85 39.56
C ASP A 135 -15.27 14.38 39.13
N ARG A 136 -14.53 13.45 39.77
CA ARG A 136 -14.58 12.01 39.46
C ARG A 136 -15.99 11.40 39.46
N ARG A 137 -16.96 12.05 40.08
CA ARG A 137 -18.36 11.58 40.23
C ARG A 137 -19.42 12.52 39.65
N ASN A 138 -19.05 13.73 39.22
CA ASN A 138 -20.01 14.70 38.70
C ASN A 138 -19.52 15.28 37.40
N THR A 139 -20.35 15.22 36.34
CA THR A 139 -20.06 15.77 35.01
C THR A 139 -21.01 16.92 34.72
N PHE A 140 -20.48 18.05 34.28
CA PHE A 140 -21.30 19.14 33.75
C PHE A 140 -21.58 18.85 32.29
N THR A 141 -22.84 18.87 31.90
CA THR A 141 -23.28 18.65 30.53
C THR A 141 -23.73 19.96 29.92
N LEU A 142 -23.04 20.40 28.87
CA LEU A 142 -23.52 21.51 28.05
C LEU A 142 -24.41 20.93 26.94
N SER A 143 -25.73 21.10 27.10
CA SER A 143 -26.72 20.66 26.14
C SER A 143 -27.15 21.84 25.25
N LEU A 144 -27.24 21.60 23.96
CA LEU A 144 -27.76 22.52 22.97
C LEU A 144 -29.09 21.99 22.44
N ILE A 145 -29.98 22.90 22.09
CA ILE A 145 -31.29 22.56 21.51
C ILE A 145 -31.49 23.38 20.23
N ARG A 146 -32.07 22.73 19.23
CA ARG A 146 -32.41 23.35 17.97
C ARG A 146 -33.87 23.83 18.02
N VAL A 147 -34.08 25.11 17.84
CA VAL A 147 -35.42 25.73 17.92
C VAL A 147 -35.71 26.43 16.58
N GLU A 148 -36.92 26.28 16.09
CA GLU A 148 -37.41 26.96 14.91
C GLU A 148 -37.85 28.40 15.29
N ASP A 149 -37.26 29.38 14.62
CA ASP A 149 -37.58 30.81 14.81
C ASP A 149 -38.91 31.17 14.11
N GLU A 150 -39.45 32.37 14.37
CA GLU A 150 -40.69 32.87 13.79
C GLU A 150 -40.65 32.91 12.24
N GLN A 151 -39.47 32.90 11.64
CA GLN A 151 -39.22 32.88 10.20
C GLN A 151 -39.07 31.45 9.63
N GLY A 152 -39.25 30.39 10.43
CA GLY A 152 -39.11 29.01 9.99
C GLY A 152 -37.65 28.55 9.87
N VAL A 153 -36.68 29.33 10.39
CA VAL A 153 -35.25 28.97 10.40
C VAL A 153 -34.94 28.22 11.69
N LYS A 154 -34.32 27.06 11.57
CA LYS A 154 -33.89 26.28 12.72
C LYS A 154 -32.51 26.73 13.18
N LEU A 155 -32.43 27.25 14.40
CA LEU A 155 -31.19 27.76 15.03
C LEU A 155 -30.90 27.01 16.32
N TRP A 156 -29.62 26.88 16.65
CA TRP A 156 -29.15 26.21 17.87
C TRP A 156 -29.02 27.21 19.02
N TYR A 157 -29.42 26.78 20.22
CA TYR A 157 -29.36 27.56 21.45
C TYR A 157 -28.81 26.72 22.58
N ILE A 158 -28.19 27.35 23.58
CA ILE A 158 -27.81 26.71 24.85
C ILE A 158 -29.08 26.38 25.61
N SER A 159 -29.28 25.09 25.88
CA SER A 159 -30.50 24.57 26.50
C SER A 159 -30.69 25.10 27.94
N ARG A 160 -31.92 25.32 28.29
CA ARG A 160 -32.31 25.71 29.63
C ARG A 160 -31.90 24.68 30.68
N LYS A 161 -31.90 23.40 30.38
CA LYS A 161 -31.37 22.33 31.25
C LYS A 161 -29.92 22.60 31.66
N THR A 162 -29.12 23.19 30.79
CA THR A 162 -27.74 23.63 31.09
C THR A 162 -27.77 24.85 31.99
N LEU A 163 -28.55 25.88 31.66
CA LEU A 163 -28.58 27.15 32.38
C LEU A 163 -29.03 27.00 33.84
N GLU A 164 -29.98 26.12 34.12
CA GLU A 164 -30.47 25.85 35.49
C GLU A 164 -29.40 25.19 36.39
N ARG A 165 -28.39 24.51 35.78
CA ARG A 165 -27.29 23.88 36.51
C ARG A 165 -26.05 24.76 36.66
N VAL A 166 -26.03 25.93 35.99
CA VAL A 166 -24.88 26.84 36.00
C VAL A 166 -24.54 27.34 37.41
N PRO A 167 -25.49 27.85 38.27
CA PRO A 167 -25.13 28.36 39.59
C PRO A 167 -24.49 27.30 40.49
N GLU A 168 -25.07 26.11 40.55
CA GLU A 168 -24.54 25.00 41.36
C GLU A 168 -23.15 24.56 40.86
N ALA A 169 -22.97 24.47 39.53
CA ALA A 169 -21.69 24.11 38.92
C ALA A 169 -20.64 25.20 39.16
N TYR A 170 -21.01 26.47 39.12
CA TYR A 170 -20.12 27.61 39.36
C TYR A 170 -19.62 27.63 40.83
N ASP A 171 -20.49 27.39 41.81
CA ASP A 171 -20.13 27.32 43.22
C ASP A 171 -19.14 26.17 43.54
N SER A 172 -19.15 25.13 42.72
CA SER A 172 -18.22 24.01 42.82
C SER A 172 -16.82 24.28 42.21
N LEU A 173 -16.60 25.42 41.55
CA LEU A 173 -15.32 25.77 40.95
C LEU A 173 -14.29 26.17 42.01
N HIS A 174 -13.11 25.56 41.92
CA HIS A 174 -11.94 25.96 42.72
C HIS A 174 -11.12 26.95 41.90
N PHE A 175 -11.40 28.24 42.07
CA PHE A 175 -10.61 29.27 41.39
C PHE A 175 -9.12 29.16 41.72
N SER A 176 -8.26 29.26 40.71
CA SER A 176 -6.81 29.19 40.83
C SER A 176 -6.29 30.16 41.90
N GLN A 177 -5.69 29.64 42.98
CA GLN A 177 -5.09 30.44 44.05
C GLN A 177 -3.91 31.31 43.57
N ILE A 178 -3.42 31.06 42.35
CA ILE A 178 -2.28 31.76 41.74
C ILE A 178 -2.58 33.26 41.59
N GLU A 179 -3.79 33.64 41.22
CA GLU A 179 -4.17 35.05 41.00
C GLU A 179 -4.15 35.88 42.27
N LYS A 180 -4.30 35.23 43.43
CA LYS A 180 -4.24 35.91 44.75
C LYS A 180 -2.83 36.33 45.16
N VAL A 181 -1.81 35.71 44.58
CA VAL A 181 -0.38 35.94 44.93
C VAL A 181 0.27 36.89 43.91
N LEU A 182 -0.33 37.09 42.75
CA LEU A 182 0.25 37.90 41.67
C LEU A 182 -0.08 39.39 41.82
N PRO A 183 0.85 40.29 41.39
CA PRO A 183 0.57 41.73 41.38
C PRO A 183 -0.67 42.06 40.53
N ALA A 184 -1.50 42.98 41.04
CA ALA A 184 -2.77 43.38 40.41
C ALA A 184 -2.59 43.84 38.93
N VAL A 185 -1.44 44.43 38.58
CA VAL A 185 -1.13 44.85 37.22
C VAL A 185 -1.11 43.67 36.23
N LEU A 186 -0.63 42.51 36.66
CA LEU A 186 -0.54 41.30 35.81
C LEU A 186 -1.90 40.58 35.69
N VAL A 187 -2.79 40.74 36.64
CA VAL A 187 -4.11 40.11 36.67
C VAL A 187 -5.14 40.99 35.95
N ASN A 188 -5.10 42.31 36.22
CA ASN A 188 -6.12 43.25 35.72
C ASN A 188 -5.89 43.67 34.27
N HIS A 189 -4.62 43.66 33.82
CA HIS A 189 -4.30 43.96 32.41
C HIS A 189 -4.57 42.75 31.54
N ARG A 190 -5.62 42.80 30.72
CA ARG A 190 -6.11 41.66 29.93
C ARG A 190 -5.99 41.93 28.41
N PRO A 191 -4.79 41.97 27.85
CA PRO A 191 -4.65 42.09 26.40
C PRO A 191 -5.30 40.88 25.70
N LEU A 192 -6.16 41.16 24.73
CA LEU A 192 -6.91 40.14 23.99
C LEU A 192 -7.76 39.24 24.91
N SER A 193 -8.39 39.80 25.96
CA SER A 193 -9.25 39.09 26.93
C SER A 193 -8.58 37.97 27.72
N MET A 194 -7.23 38.02 27.85
CA MET A 194 -6.45 37.06 28.63
C MET A 194 -5.48 37.78 29.57
N PRO A 195 -5.40 37.42 30.89
CA PRO A 195 -4.50 38.09 31.81
C PRO A 195 -3.04 38.10 31.34
N LEU A 196 -2.36 39.24 31.56
CA LEU A 196 -0.97 39.43 31.10
C LEU A 196 -0.02 38.35 31.67
N TRP A 197 -0.23 37.90 32.90
CA TRP A 197 0.57 36.84 33.52
C TRP A 197 0.54 35.52 32.75
N GLN A 198 -0.60 35.17 32.12
CA GLN A 198 -0.70 33.94 31.34
C GLN A 198 0.14 34.04 30.04
N TRP A 199 0.13 35.21 29.40
CA TRP A 199 0.99 35.48 28.25
C TRP A 199 2.48 35.34 28.60
N LEU A 200 2.88 35.97 29.70
CA LEU A 200 4.25 35.87 30.20
C LEU A 200 4.64 34.43 30.53
N ALA A 201 3.76 33.69 31.20
CA ALA A 201 3.99 32.29 31.54
C ALA A 201 4.16 31.42 30.30
N ILE A 202 3.31 31.59 29.29
CA ILE A 202 3.41 30.85 28.02
C ILE A 202 4.77 31.11 27.33
N PHE A 203 5.16 32.39 27.15
CA PHE A 203 6.41 32.74 26.48
C PHE A 203 7.65 32.36 27.28
N LEU A 204 7.63 32.58 28.60
CA LEU A 204 8.76 32.26 29.48
C LEU A 204 8.98 30.74 29.60
N PHE A 205 7.93 29.94 29.44
CA PHE A 205 8.03 28.48 29.51
C PHE A 205 8.59 27.86 28.22
N ILE A 206 8.64 28.58 27.09
CA ILE A 206 9.21 28.04 25.83
C ILE A 206 10.66 27.57 26.02
N PRO A 207 11.61 28.42 26.52
CA PRO A 207 12.99 27.97 26.72
C PRO A 207 13.09 26.84 27.75
N VAL A 208 12.24 26.84 28.79
CA VAL A 208 12.20 25.77 29.80
C VAL A 208 11.76 24.45 29.15
N ALA A 209 10.71 24.45 28.33
CA ALA A 209 10.23 23.28 27.61
C ALA A 209 11.29 22.75 26.63
N LEU A 210 12.00 23.64 25.93
CA LEU A 210 13.10 23.27 25.03
C LEU A 210 14.27 22.62 25.79
N GLY A 211 14.63 23.18 26.95
CA GLY A 211 15.66 22.60 27.84
C GLY A 211 15.25 21.22 28.37
N LEU A 212 14.03 21.09 28.89
CA LEU A 212 13.50 19.81 29.37
C LEU A 212 13.41 18.77 28.22
N GLY A 213 12.93 19.17 27.05
CA GLY A 213 12.87 18.31 25.88
C GLY A 213 14.24 17.81 25.45
N TRP A 214 15.27 18.66 25.51
CA TRP A 214 16.66 18.27 25.25
C TRP A 214 17.20 17.31 26.31
N ILE A 215 16.98 17.60 27.61
CA ILE A 215 17.41 16.73 28.73
C ILE A 215 16.79 15.34 28.59
N ILE A 216 15.48 15.26 28.36
CA ILE A 216 14.77 13.98 28.20
C ILE A 216 15.32 13.22 26.98
N ALA A 217 15.55 13.92 25.88
CA ALA A 217 16.14 13.30 24.69
C ALA A 217 17.55 12.73 24.97
N GLN A 218 18.36 13.42 25.78
CA GLN A 218 19.67 12.94 26.24
C GLN A 218 19.55 11.68 27.11
N LEU A 219 18.60 11.68 28.06
CA LEU A 219 18.35 10.52 28.91
C LEU A 219 17.93 9.29 28.09
N ILE A 220 17.01 9.47 27.14
CA ILE A 220 16.59 8.40 26.23
C ILE A 220 17.80 7.88 25.42
N ALA A 221 18.64 8.78 24.93
CA ALA A 221 19.83 8.39 24.17
C ALA A 221 20.85 7.63 25.05
N LEU A 222 21.00 8.00 26.31
CA LEU A 222 21.85 7.29 27.27
C LEU A 222 21.30 5.88 27.56
N LEU A 223 19.99 5.74 27.77
CA LEU A 223 19.35 4.43 27.96
C LEU A 223 19.53 3.52 26.74
N VAL A 224 19.33 4.08 25.53
CA VAL A 224 19.54 3.32 24.29
C VAL A 224 21.00 2.88 24.14
N ARG A 225 21.98 3.74 24.48
CA ARG A 225 23.41 3.38 24.46
C ARG A 225 23.74 2.30 25.48
N ALA A 226 23.20 2.41 26.71
CA ALA A 226 23.38 1.39 27.76
C ALA A 226 22.82 0.04 27.30
N TRP A 227 21.64 0.03 26.70
CA TRP A 227 21.01 -1.17 26.16
C TRP A 227 21.80 -1.76 24.98
N GLN A 228 22.33 -0.93 24.05
CA GLN A 228 23.19 -1.39 22.96
C GLN A 228 24.49 -2.00 23.49
N LYS A 229 25.11 -1.40 24.54
CA LYS A 229 26.28 -1.93 25.21
C LYS A 229 26.00 -3.29 25.86
N TYR A 230 24.83 -3.43 26.51
CA TYR A 230 24.40 -4.71 27.08
C TYR A 230 24.25 -5.79 26.01
N ARG A 231 23.76 -5.46 24.81
CA ARG A 231 23.64 -6.36 23.66
C ARG A 231 24.94 -6.57 22.87
N LYS A 232 26.10 -6.09 23.36
CA LYS A 232 27.40 -6.17 22.68
C LYS A 232 27.39 -5.60 21.24
N GLN A 233 26.49 -4.66 20.97
CA GLN A 233 26.44 -3.95 19.69
C GLN A 233 27.34 -2.72 19.75
N THR A 234 28.03 -2.39 18.63
CA THR A 234 28.84 -1.17 18.57
C THR A 234 27.94 0.04 18.80
N PRO A 235 28.19 0.87 19.81
CA PRO A 235 27.37 2.03 20.11
C PRO A 235 27.41 2.99 18.92
N THR A 236 26.23 3.30 18.38
CA THR A 236 26.12 4.32 17.35
C THR A 236 26.46 5.67 18.03
N ALA A 237 27.61 6.21 17.74
CA ALA A 237 28.11 7.47 18.30
C ALA A 237 27.32 8.68 17.75
N ALA A 238 26.05 8.78 18.12
CA ALA A 238 25.27 9.97 17.88
C ALA A 238 25.30 10.82 19.16
N SER A 239 26.18 11.82 19.21
CA SER A 239 25.95 12.95 20.12
C SER A 239 24.57 13.49 19.79
N VAL A 240 23.63 13.40 20.74
CA VAL A 240 22.28 13.93 20.53
C VAL A 240 22.38 15.45 20.55
N LYS A 241 22.76 16.04 19.41
CA LYS A 241 22.58 17.48 19.18
C LYS A 241 21.08 17.77 19.26
N PHE A 242 20.73 19.01 19.59
CA PHE A 242 19.34 19.47 19.51
C PHE A 242 18.75 19.04 18.14
N GLY A 243 17.68 18.27 18.17
CA GLY A 243 17.15 17.62 16.99
C GLY A 243 15.62 17.48 17.03
N PRO A 244 15.00 16.95 15.98
CA PRO A 244 13.54 16.87 15.88
C PRO A 244 12.91 16.11 17.06
N GLY A 245 13.57 15.11 17.61
CA GLY A 245 13.07 14.37 18.78
C GLY A 245 12.96 15.21 20.04
N SER A 246 13.99 16.01 20.35
CA SER A 246 13.97 16.94 21.49
C SER A 246 12.90 18.03 21.30
N PHE A 247 12.73 18.49 20.04
CA PHE A 247 11.71 19.49 19.71
C PHE A 247 10.28 18.94 19.89
N LEU A 248 10.02 17.70 19.44
CA LEU A 248 8.73 17.04 19.64
C LEU A 248 8.39 16.89 21.12
N ILE A 249 9.35 16.45 21.94
CA ILE A 249 9.17 16.32 23.39
C ILE A 249 8.87 17.69 24.01
N ALA A 250 9.65 18.71 23.64
CA ALA A 250 9.45 20.08 24.12
C ALA A 250 8.06 20.63 23.76
N ALA A 251 7.60 20.41 22.52
CA ALA A 251 6.30 20.84 22.07
C ALA A 251 5.15 20.15 22.86
N ILE A 252 5.29 18.87 23.17
CA ILE A 252 4.31 18.13 24.01
C ILE A 252 4.31 18.69 25.43
N ILE A 253 5.48 18.92 26.03
CA ILE A 253 5.61 19.49 27.39
C ILE A 253 4.96 20.87 27.43
N HIS A 254 5.26 21.73 26.46
CA HIS A 254 4.70 23.07 26.38
C HIS A 254 3.17 23.04 26.19
N TYR A 255 2.66 22.15 25.35
CA TYR A 255 1.22 21.96 25.18
C TYR A 255 0.53 21.56 26.47
N ARG A 256 1.09 20.61 27.22
CA ARG A 256 0.56 20.19 28.55
C ARG A 256 0.61 21.34 29.56
N PHE A 257 1.65 22.13 29.55
CA PHE A 257 1.80 23.29 30.43
C PHE A 257 0.73 24.34 30.16
N VAL A 258 0.49 24.71 28.90
CA VAL A 258 -0.56 25.69 28.52
C VAL A 258 -1.96 25.20 28.94
N ALA A 259 -2.20 23.89 28.90
CA ALA A 259 -3.46 23.30 29.39
C ALA A 259 -3.62 23.42 30.92
N LEU A 260 -2.50 23.42 31.68
CA LEU A 260 -2.51 23.52 33.14
C LEU A 260 -2.65 24.96 33.66
N ILE A 261 -2.21 25.96 32.88
CA ILE A 261 -2.30 27.39 33.30
C ILE A 261 -3.73 27.91 33.35
N GLY A 262 -4.72 27.15 32.85
CA GLY A 262 -6.11 27.61 32.84
C GLY A 262 -6.38 28.70 31.79
N ALA A 263 -5.62 28.77 30.72
CA ALA A 263 -5.90 29.67 29.59
C ALA A 263 -7.33 29.49 29.10
N SER A 264 -7.98 30.58 28.66
CA SER A 264 -9.36 30.51 28.19
C SER A 264 -9.57 29.53 27.05
N LEU A 265 -10.76 28.98 26.92
CA LEU A 265 -11.11 27.90 25.99
C LEU A 265 -10.78 28.25 24.55
N LEU A 266 -11.04 29.49 24.10
CA LEU A 266 -10.71 29.95 22.75
C LEU A 266 -9.20 29.97 22.49
N TYR A 267 -8.40 30.46 23.44
CA TYR A 267 -6.93 30.50 23.27
C TYR A 267 -6.34 29.11 23.25
N ARG A 268 -6.85 28.19 24.07
CA ARG A 268 -6.43 26.77 24.01
C ARG A 268 -6.74 26.15 22.66
N GLN A 269 -7.84 26.53 22.02
CA GLN A 269 -8.18 26.06 20.66
C GLN A 269 -7.23 26.62 19.60
N TYR A 270 -6.97 27.94 19.61
CA TYR A 270 -6.01 28.56 18.67
C TYR A 270 -4.60 28.03 18.91
N TYR A 271 -4.19 27.96 20.17
CA TYR A 271 -2.88 27.40 20.55
C TYR A 271 -2.72 25.95 20.08
N ARG A 272 -3.75 25.13 20.22
CA ARG A 272 -3.73 23.76 19.73
C ARG A 272 -3.49 23.70 18.22
N ARG A 273 -4.12 24.54 17.41
CA ARG A 273 -3.86 24.61 15.96
C ARG A 273 -2.41 24.96 15.66
N VAL A 274 -1.89 25.96 16.35
CA VAL A 274 -0.48 26.39 16.22
C VAL A 274 0.48 25.26 16.59
N ILE A 275 0.28 24.59 17.73
CA ILE A 275 1.16 23.50 18.16
C ILE A 275 1.13 22.31 17.21
N TRP A 276 -0.04 22.01 16.61
CA TRP A 276 -0.16 20.97 15.58
C TRP A 276 0.70 21.27 14.35
N ILE A 277 0.78 22.53 13.92
CA ILE A 277 1.67 22.95 12.82
C ILE A 277 3.14 22.68 13.20
N PHE A 278 3.54 23.05 14.42
CA PHE A 278 4.89 22.79 14.90
C PHE A 278 5.20 21.31 15.03
N LEU A 279 4.25 20.51 15.54
CA LEU A 279 4.41 19.06 15.63
C LEU A 279 4.52 18.40 14.25
N ALA A 280 3.71 18.84 13.29
CA ALA A 280 3.77 18.37 11.91
C ALA A 280 5.12 18.72 11.26
N ALA A 281 5.59 19.98 11.41
CA ALA A 281 6.89 20.41 10.91
C ALA A 281 8.06 19.64 11.55
N ALA A 282 7.99 19.39 12.87
CA ALA A 282 8.99 18.60 13.58
C ALA A 282 8.99 17.13 13.14
N THR A 283 7.81 16.56 12.91
CA THR A 283 7.66 15.19 12.38
C THR A 283 8.23 15.08 10.97
N TYR A 284 7.94 16.06 10.10
CA TYR A 284 8.53 16.14 8.78
C TYR A 284 10.07 16.26 8.85
N TRP A 285 10.59 17.10 9.74
CA TRP A 285 12.03 17.23 9.97
C TRP A 285 12.65 15.92 10.48
N ALA A 286 11.98 15.22 11.41
CA ALA A 286 12.42 13.91 11.89
C ALA A 286 12.47 12.89 10.74
N PHE A 287 11.42 12.84 9.93
CA PHE A 287 11.34 11.94 8.78
C PHE A 287 12.49 12.21 7.79
N THR A 288 12.69 13.45 7.35
CA THR A 288 13.77 13.78 6.39
C THR A 288 15.17 13.53 6.96
N ARG A 289 15.34 13.64 8.28
CA ARG A 289 16.60 13.31 8.94
C ARG A 289 16.86 11.81 8.95
N ILE A 290 15.85 11.01 9.28
CA ILE A 290 15.91 9.54 9.28
C ILE A 290 16.10 9.02 7.85
N SER A 291 15.32 9.52 6.89
CA SER A 291 15.41 9.19 5.46
C SER A 291 16.83 9.44 4.93
N ARG A 292 17.40 10.61 5.24
CA ARG A 292 18.80 10.95 4.90
C ARG A 292 19.83 10.02 5.55
N MET A 293 19.64 9.66 6.80
CA MET A 293 20.54 8.76 7.52
C MET A 293 20.54 7.35 6.91
N ILE A 294 19.33 6.81 6.64
CA ILE A 294 19.17 5.50 6.00
C ILE A 294 19.78 5.51 4.59
N SER A 295 19.43 6.51 3.77
CA SER A 295 19.93 6.64 2.41
C SER A 295 21.47 6.75 2.36
N ARG A 296 22.09 7.49 3.28
CA ARG A 296 23.55 7.57 3.40
C ARG A 296 24.17 6.23 3.78
N LYS A 297 23.60 5.53 4.77
CA LYS A 297 24.09 4.22 5.21
C LYS A 297 24.04 3.18 4.10
N VAL A 298 22.90 3.07 3.42
CA VAL A 298 22.71 2.15 2.30
C VAL A 298 23.58 2.58 1.11
N GLY A 299 23.59 3.87 0.77
CA GLY A 299 24.40 4.39 -0.32
C GLY A 299 25.90 4.13 -0.14
N ASN A 300 26.43 4.26 1.08
CA ASN A 300 27.86 3.97 1.37
C ASN A 300 28.16 2.46 1.21
N GLN A 301 27.26 1.58 1.64
CA GLN A 301 27.39 0.13 1.44
C GLN A 301 27.37 -0.28 -0.05
N LEU A 302 26.54 0.38 -0.84
CA LEU A 302 26.48 0.14 -2.29
C LEU A 302 27.73 0.66 -3.00
N THR A 303 28.22 1.81 -2.59
CA THR A 303 29.48 2.37 -3.13
C THR A 303 30.67 1.46 -2.85
N SER A 304 30.80 0.92 -1.62
CA SER A 304 31.88 -0.02 -1.28
C SER A 304 31.81 -1.34 -2.05
N ARG A 305 30.66 -1.68 -2.62
CA ARG A 305 30.44 -2.84 -3.48
C ARG A 305 30.53 -2.52 -4.99
N GLY A 306 30.91 -1.30 -5.38
CA GLY A 306 30.99 -0.87 -6.77
C GLY A 306 29.64 -0.65 -7.49
N LYS A 307 28.51 -0.67 -6.76
CA LYS A 307 27.14 -0.63 -7.30
C LYS A 307 26.60 0.82 -7.39
N LEU A 308 27.19 1.63 -8.28
CA LEU A 308 26.87 3.05 -8.41
C LEU A 308 25.42 3.32 -8.91
N ALA A 309 24.92 2.49 -9.82
CA ALA A 309 23.57 2.62 -10.33
C ALA A 309 22.51 2.41 -9.23
N GLU A 310 22.70 1.44 -8.35
CA GLU A 310 21.81 1.16 -7.21
C GLU A 310 21.83 2.33 -6.18
N ARG A 311 22.97 2.99 -6.01
CA ARG A 311 23.07 4.20 -5.17
C ARG A 311 22.19 5.34 -5.70
N SER A 312 22.16 5.55 -7.02
CA SER A 312 21.32 6.57 -7.66
C SER A 312 19.83 6.27 -7.44
N LEU A 313 19.44 5.01 -7.53
CA LEU A 313 18.06 4.56 -7.24
C LEU A 313 17.66 4.86 -5.79
N VAL A 314 18.52 4.57 -4.80
CA VAL A 314 18.27 4.90 -3.39
C VAL A 314 18.08 6.41 -3.19
N SER A 315 18.86 7.25 -3.88
CA SER A 315 18.71 8.70 -3.79
C SER A 315 17.40 9.22 -4.41
N LEU A 316 16.97 8.63 -5.51
CA LEU A 316 15.69 8.92 -6.17
C LEU A 316 14.50 8.52 -5.28
N THR A 317 14.50 7.28 -4.79
CA THR A 317 13.47 6.77 -3.88
C THR A 317 13.32 7.68 -2.65
N ARG A 318 14.44 8.12 -2.07
CA ARG A 318 14.40 9.07 -0.96
C ARG A 318 13.69 10.37 -1.33
N ARG A 319 14.01 10.97 -2.49
CA ARG A 319 13.38 12.24 -2.93
C ARG A 319 11.88 12.07 -3.12
N VAL A 320 11.45 10.98 -3.73
CA VAL A 320 10.02 10.66 -3.90
C VAL A 320 9.34 10.54 -2.54
N LEU A 321 9.92 9.80 -1.60
CA LEU A 321 9.38 9.66 -0.24
C LEU A 321 9.33 11.00 0.51
N ASP A 322 10.37 11.84 0.39
CA ASP A 322 10.41 13.18 1.01
C ASP A 322 9.28 14.07 0.46
N VAL A 323 8.98 14.02 -0.86
CA VAL A 323 7.86 14.75 -1.50
C VAL A 323 6.51 14.20 -1.05
N CYS A 324 6.30 12.89 -1.07
CA CYS A 324 5.05 12.27 -0.61
C CYS A 324 4.75 12.62 0.85
N PHE A 325 5.77 12.56 1.71
CA PHE A 325 5.61 12.89 3.12
C PHE A 325 5.37 14.39 3.34
N PHE A 326 5.98 15.26 2.52
CA PHE A 326 5.69 16.69 2.53
C PHE A 326 4.22 16.97 2.19
N LEU A 327 3.70 16.37 1.11
CA LEU A 327 2.31 16.55 0.70
C LEU A 327 1.33 16.07 1.78
N LEU A 328 1.59 14.90 2.37
CA LEU A 328 0.80 14.37 3.48
C LEU A 328 0.81 15.32 4.69
N THR A 329 2.00 15.79 5.07
CA THR A 329 2.14 16.73 6.20
C THR A 329 1.44 18.06 5.93
N ALA A 330 1.53 18.58 4.70
CA ALA A 330 0.84 19.81 4.29
C ALA A 330 -0.68 19.67 4.36
N LEU A 331 -1.23 18.54 3.91
CA LEU A 331 -2.67 18.25 4.01
C LEU A 331 -3.13 18.15 5.47
N LEU A 332 -2.35 17.49 6.34
CA LEU A 332 -2.66 17.40 7.76
C LEU A 332 -2.66 18.78 8.43
N VAL A 333 -1.71 19.65 8.07
CA VAL A 333 -1.65 21.03 8.56
C VAL A 333 -2.87 21.82 8.08
N LEU A 334 -3.20 21.78 6.79
CA LEU A 334 -4.37 22.47 6.24
C LEU A 334 -5.67 22.00 6.91
N SER A 335 -5.84 20.69 7.09
CA SER A 335 -6.97 20.11 7.80
C SER A 335 -7.06 20.60 9.25
N SER A 336 -5.92 20.68 9.96
CA SER A 336 -5.88 21.17 11.35
C SER A 336 -6.25 22.66 11.46
N MET A 337 -6.07 23.43 10.39
CA MET A 337 -6.49 24.83 10.29
C MET A 337 -8.00 24.99 9.97
N GLY A 338 -8.69 23.87 9.69
CA GLY A 338 -10.11 23.88 9.31
C GLY A 338 -10.35 24.08 7.82
N VAL A 339 -9.30 24.02 6.99
CA VAL A 339 -9.44 24.08 5.53
C VAL A 339 -9.99 22.75 5.03
N ASN A 340 -10.97 22.78 4.16
CA ASN A 340 -11.52 21.57 3.54
C ASN A 340 -10.48 20.97 2.58
N VAL A 341 -9.96 19.80 2.94
CA VAL A 341 -8.95 19.07 2.15
C VAL A 341 -9.55 18.01 1.22
N THR A 342 -10.87 17.90 1.13
CA THR A 342 -11.56 16.88 0.30
C THR A 342 -11.18 17.02 -1.18
N ALA A 343 -11.19 18.22 -1.73
CA ALA A 343 -10.82 18.45 -3.13
C ALA A 343 -9.33 18.13 -3.41
N PRO A 344 -8.35 18.61 -2.61
CA PRO A 344 -6.96 18.17 -2.75
C PRO A 344 -6.77 16.66 -2.60
N LEU A 345 -7.47 16.01 -1.66
CA LEU A 345 -7.41 14.54 -1.49
C LEU A 345 -7.97 13.81 -2.71
N ALA A 346 -9.11 14.27 -3.24
CA ALA A 346 -9.69 13.71 -4.47
C ALA A 346 -8.70 13.84 -5.66
N GLY A 347 -8.10 15.03 -5.81
CA GLY A 347 -7.08 15.27 -6.85
C GLY A 347 -5.85 14.36 -6.70
N LEU A 348 -5.34 14.19 -5.47
CA LEU A 348 -4.26 13.25 -5.20
C LEU A 348 -4.67 11.80 -5.43
N GLY A 349 -5.92 11.44 -5.15
CA GLY A 349 -6.47 10.10 -5.42
C GLY A 349 -6.49 9.79 -6.92
N ILE A 350 -7.02 10.71 -7.73
CA ILE A 350 -7.05 10.58 -9.20
C ILE A 350 -5.61 10.55 -9.77
N GLY A 351 -4.75 11.47 -9.31
CA GLY A 351 -3.34 11.50 -9.70
C GLY A 351 -2.60 10.22 -9.30
N GLY A 352 -2.88 9.71 -8.11
CA GLY A 352 -2.35 8.43 -7.63
C GLY A 352 -2.80 7.23 -8.47
N LEU A 353 -4.06 7.21 -8.89
CA LEU A 353 -4.60 6.20 -9.80
C LEU A 353 -3.88 6.25 -11.17
N ALA A 354 -3.70 7.45 -11.74
CA ALA A 354 -2.99 7.62 -13.00
C ALA A 354 -1.53 7.13 -12.90
N ILE A 355 -0.81 7.46 -11.81
CA ILE A 355 0.54 6.96 -11.55
C ILE A 355 0.53 5.44 -11.36
N GLY A 356 -0.45 4.90 -10.63
CA GLY A 356 -0.61 3.46 -10.41
C GLY A 356 -0.78 2.68 -11.71
N LEU A 357 -1.66 3.15 -12.59
CA LEU A 357 -1.86 2.56 -13.93
C LEU A 357 -0.60 2.67 -14.78
N GLY A 358 0.09 3.81 -14.77
CA GLY A 358 1.37 3.96 -15.46
C GLY A 358 2.50 3.06 -14.93
N ALA A 359 2.48 2.74 -13.63
CA ALA A 359 3.46 1.88 -12.98
C ALA A 359 3.06 0.39 -12.95
N GLN A 360 1.87 0.02 -13.42
CA GLN A 360 1.31 -1.33 -13.34
C GLN A 360 2.28 -2.42 -13.82
N LYS A 361 2.90 -2.22 -14.99
CA LYS A 361 3.83 -3.18 -15.57
C LYS A 361 5.11 -3.35 -14.73
N THR A 362 5.53 -2.31 -14.05
CA THR A 362 6.68 -2.36 -13.12
C THR A 362 6.35 -3.19 -11.89
N PHE A 363 5.16 -2.99 -11.31
CA PHE A 363 4.70 -3.80 -10.18
C PHE A 363 4.48 -5.26 -10.56
N GLU A 364 3.91 -5.54 -11.73
CA GLU A 364 3.74 -6.90 -12.26
C GLU A 364 5.09 -7.64 -12.34
N ASN A 365 6.12 -6.99 -12.88
CA ASN A 365 7.46 -7.58 -12.96
C ASN A 365 8.11 -7.78 -11.59
N LEU A 366 7.91 -6.84 -10.66
CA LEU A 366 8.44 -6.95 -9.30
C LEU A 366 7.78 -8.11 -8.54
N LEU A 367 6.45 -8.19 -8.59
CA LEU A 367 5.69 -9.27 -7.95
C LEU A 367 5.98 -10.62 -8.60
N GLY A 368 6.11 -10.67 -9.93
CA GLY A 368 6.54 -11.86 -10.66
C GLY A 368 7.91 -12.37 -10.18
N GLY A 369 8.88 -11.47 -10.01
CA GLY A 369 10.20 -11.83 -9.45
C GLY A 369 10.13 -12.39 -8.03
N ILE A 370 9.30 -11.78 -7.18
CA ILE A 370 9.07 -12.27 -5.80
C ILE A 370 8.43 -13.66 -5.82
N SER A 371 7.42 -13.89 -6.69
CA SER A 371 6.75 -15.18 -6.82
C SER A 371 7.71 -16.28 -7.27
N ILE A 372 8.51 -16.02 -8.32
CA ILE A 372 9.52 -16.99 -8.81
C ILE A 372 10.48 -17.42 -7.69
N LEU A 373 10.94 -16.46 -6.87
CA LEU A 373 11.86 -16.73 -5.78
C LEU A 373 11.18 -17.42 -4.59
N ALA A 374 9.94 -17.06 -4.26
CA ALA A 374 9.18 -17.62 -3.15
C ALA A 374 8.80 -19.08 -3.42
N ASP A 375 8.32 -19.37 -4.62
CA ASP A 375 7.90 -20.71 -5.06
C ASP A 375 9.09 -21.59 -5.44
N LYS A 376 10.29 -21.00 -5.55
CA LYS A 376 11.50 -21.68 -6.04
C LYS A 376 11.31 -22.38 -7.38
N ALA A 377 10.44 -21.82 -8.22
CA ALA A 377 10.16 -22.37 -9.55
C ALA A 377 11.41 -22.42 -10.44
N LEU A 378 12.30 -21.43 -10.27
CA LEU A 378 13.61 -21.35 -10.91
C LEU A 378 14.68 -20.91 -9.90
N GLN A 379 15.89 -21.38 -10.13
CA GLN A 379 17.10 -20.96 -9.42
C GLN A 379 18.22 -20.65 -10.43
N ALA A 380 19.17 -19.81 -10.01
CA ALA A 380 20.37 -19.59 -10.82
C ALA A 380 21.13 -20.90 -11.04
N GLY A 381 21.47 -21.20 -12.27
CA GLY A 381 22.08 -22.46 -12.70
C GLY A 381 21.10 -23.51 -13.21
N ASP A 382 19.78 -23.31 -13.09
CA ASP A 382 18.79 -24.24 -13.63
C ASP A 382 18.74 -24.15 -15.17
N ASN A 383 18.72 -25.31 -15.82
CA ASN A 383 18.39 -25.40 -17.23
C ASN A 383 16.87 -25.49 -17.37
N CYS A 384 16.28 -24.61 -18.14
CA CYS A 384 14.82 -24.46 -18.26
C CYS A 384 14.39 -24.03 -19.65
N LYS A 385 13.09 -24.24 -19.91
CA LYS A 385 12.40 -23.66 -21.04
C LYS A 385 11.30 -22.75 -20.52
N ILE A 386 11.31 -21.50 -20.95
CA ILE A 386 10.34 -20.45 -20.59
C ILE A 386 9.65 -20.01 -21.87
N GLY A 387 8.40 -20.43 -22.09
CA GLY A 387 7.76 -20.29 -23.40
C GLY A 387 8.58 -20.98 -24.48
N ASP A 388 9.06 -20.22 -25.47
CA ASP A 388 9.90 -20.75 -26.56
C ASP A 388 11.41 -20.65 -26.31
N GLN A 389 11.82 -20.01 -25.21
CA GLN A 389 13.22 -19.80 -24.91
C GLN A 389 13.78 -20.92 -24.02
N VAL A 390 14.83 -21.58 -24.51
CA VAL A 390 15.56 -22.63 -23.79
C VAL A 390 16.91 -22.09 -23.35
N GLY A 391 17.32 -22.34 -22.12
CA GLY A 391 18.64 -21.94 -21.63
C GLY A 391 18.84 -22.17 -20.15
N THR A 392 20.02 -21.76 -19.68
CA THR A 392 20.38 -21.82 -18.25
C THR A 392 20.13 -20.48 -17.60
N VAL A 393 19.45 -20.47 -16.45
CA VAL A 393 19.20 -19.26 -15.65
C VAL A 393 20.55 -18.75 -15.11
N GLU A 394 20.92 -17.53 -15.50
CA GLU A 394 22.14 -16.88 -15.04
C GLU A 394 21.88 -16.03 -13.77
N ASP A 395 20.80 -15.24 -13.79
CA ASP A 395 20.43 -14.36 -12.68
C ASP A 395 18.93 -14.08 -12.69
N ILE A 396 18.36 -13.99 -11.50
CA ILE A 396 16.97 -13.58 -11.28
C ILE A 396 16.99 -12.21 -10.61
N GLY A 397 16.88 -11.16 -11.41
CA GLY A 397 16.85 -9.79 -10.96
C GLY A 397 15.46 -9.35 -10.45
N LEU A 398 15.35 -8.11 -9.97
CA LEU A 398 14.08 -7.56 -9.48
C LEU A 398 13.00 -7.45 -10.55
N ARG A 399 13.39 -7.17 -11.80
CA ARG A 399 12.46 -6.91 -12.91
C ARG A 399 12.48 -8.00 -13.98
N SER A 400 13.60 -8.66 -14.17
CA SER A 400 13.80 -9.61 -15.26
C SER A 400 14.72 -10.76 -14.84
N THR A 401 14.42 -11.94 -15.38
CA THR A 401 15.25 -13.12 -15.31
C THR A 401 16.13 -13.19 -16.55
N LYS A 402 17.43 -13.45 -16.35
CA LYS A 402 18.40 -13.59 -17.43
C LYS A 402 18.70 -15.06 -17.66
N ILE A 403 18.53 -15.51 -18.89
CA ILE A 403 18.86 -16.88 -19.28
C ILE A 403 19.95 -16.84 -20.36
N ARG A 404 20.86 -17.78 -20.31
CA ARG A 404 21.90 -18.01 -21.32
C ARG A 404 21.47 -19.15 -22.21
N THR A 405 21.26 -18.83 -23.50
CA THR A 405 20.85 -19.82 -24.50
C THR A 405 21.99 -20.77 -24.86
N PRO A 406 21.72 -21.91 -25.55
CA PRO A 406 22.76 -22.78 -26.09
C PRO A 406 23.72 -22.04 -27.01
N ASP A 407 23.25 -21.04 -27.78
CA ASP A 407 24.08 -20.20 -28.65
C ASP A 407 24.91 -19.15 -27.87
N ARG A 408 24.96 -19.26 -26.52
CA ARG A 408 25.70 -18.39 -25.63
C ARG A 408 25.20 -16.94 -25.59
N THR A 409 24.06 -16.66 -26.18
CA THR A 409 23.41 -15.34 -26.07
C THR A 409 22.73 -15.18 -24.69
N LEU A 410 22.62 -13.94 -24.23
CA LEU A 410 21.95 -13.61 -22.98
C LEU A 410 20.56 -13.02 -23.28
N VAL A 411 19.52 -13.74 -22.93
CA VAL A 411 18.13 -13.30 -23.10
C VAL A 411 17.61 -12.79 -21.74
N SER A 412 17.02 -11.60 -21.73
CA SER A 412 16.42 -11.01 -20.55
C SER A 412 14.89 -11.03 -20.69
N ILE A 413 14.23 -11.84 -19.87
CA ILE A 413 12.77 -12.01 -19.89
C ILE A 413 12.18 -11.26 -18.70
N PRO A 414 11.17 -10.38 -18.89
CA PRO A 414 10.46 -9.72 -17.79
C PRO A 414 9.86 -10.74 -16.82
N ASN A 415 10.02 -10.55 -15.50
CA ASN A 415 9.56 -11.52 -14.52
C ASN A 415 8.03 -11.74 -14.52
N GLY A 416 7.26 -10.71 -14.87
CA GLY A 416 5.81 -10.86 -15.05
C GLY A 416 5.47 -11.86 -16.18
N THR A 417 6.25 -11.86 -17.26
CA THR A 417 6.12 -12.84 -18.34
C THR A 417 6.55 -14.24 -17.88
N VAL A 418 7.68 -14.35 -17.14
CA VAL A 418 8.14 -15.64 -16.61
C VAL A 418 7.12 -16.26 -15.66
N ALA A 419 6.50 -15.44 -14.79
CA ALA A 419 5.52 -15.91 -13.81
C ALA A 419 4.21 -16.41 -14.43
N THR A 420 3.88 -15.97 -15.65
CA THR A 420 2.65 -16.34 -16.36
C THR A 420 2.90 -17.35 -17.50
N ALA A 421 4.14 -17.51 -17.94
CA ALA A 421 4.49 -18.45 -18.99
C ALA A 421 4.50 -19.90 -18.50
N VAL A 422 4.31 -20.82 -19.45
CA VAL A 422 4.58 -22.24 -19.18
C VAL A 422 6.08 -22.42 -18.97
N LEU A 423 6.43 -23.01 -17.85
CA LEU A 423 7.79 -23.22 -17.39
C LEU A 423 8.12 -24.71 -17.31
N GLU A 424 9.13 -25.15 -18.03
CA GLU A 424 9.71 -26.48 -17.88
C GLU A 424 11.09 -26.35 -17.20
N ASN A 425 11.23 -26.91 -15.99
CA ASN A 425 12.50 -26.95 -15.28
C ASN A 425 13.17 -28.32 -15.46
N TYR A 426 14.22 -28.35 -16.27
CA TYR A 426 14.92 -29.58 -16.60
C TYR A 426 15.77 -30.13 -15.45
N ARG A 427 16.16 -29.30 -14.50
CA ARG A 427 16.88 -29.75 -13.29
C ARG A 427 16.04 -30.64 -12.38
N LEU A 428 14.71 -30.47 -12.39
CA LEU A 428 13.79 -31.24 -11.54
C LEU A 428 13.42 -32.60 -12.15
N ARG A 429 13.99 -32.97 -13.29
CA ARG A 429 13.80 -34.31 -13.88
C ARG A 429 14.29 -35.38 -12.92
N ASP A 430 13.54 -36.44 -12.79
CA ASP A 430 13.93 -37.67 -12.11
C ASP A 430 14.57 -38.69 -13.06
N LYS A 431 14.18 -38.70 -14.32
CA LYS A 431 14.61 -39.59 -15.41
C LYS A 431 14.34 -38.92 -16.77
N MET A 432 14.97 -39.46 -17.81
CA MET A 432 14.82 -38.95 -19.17
C MET A 432 14.28 -40.00 -20.12
N LEU A 433 13.39 -39.62 -21.02
CA LEU A 433 12.77 -40.51 -21.99
C LEU A 433 13.70 -40.79 -23.15
N CYS A 434 14.02 -42.09 -23.39
CA CYS A 434 14.61 -42.60 -24.59
C CYS A 434 13.52 -43.30 -25.41
N ARG A 435 13.20 -42.74 -26.57
CA ARG A 435 12.21 -43.29 -27.51
C ARG A 435 12.88 -43.45 -28.87
N GLN A 436 12.95 -44.70 -29.32
CA GLN A 436 13.55 -45.03 -30.59
C GLN A 436 12.54 -45.81 -31.47
N ILE A 437 12.59 -45.59 -32.77
CA ILE A 437 11.81 -46.36 -33.74
C ILE A 437 12.76 -47.15 -34.60
N VAL A 438 12.70 -48.46 -34.47
CA VAL A 438 13.47 -49.37 -35.31
C VAL A 438 12.59 -49.86 -36.44
N ARG A 439 13.11 -49.81 -37.68
CA ARG A 439 12.39 -50.24 -38.87
C ARG A 439 12.92 -51.57 -39.35
N LEU A 440 12.08 -52.63 -39.24
CA LEU A 440 12.44 -54.00 -39.64
C LEU A 440 11.90 -54.29 -41.05
N ARG A 441 12.61 -55.11 -41.83
CA ARG A 441 12.26 -55.49 -43.20
C ARG A 441 10.96 -56.29 -43.25
N TYR A 442 10.21 -56.19 -44.36
CA TYR A 442 9.00 -56.92 -44.60
C TYR A 442 9.14 -58.41 -44.95
N ASP A 443 10.37 -58.86 -45.29
CA ASP A 443 10.68 -60.26 -45.60
C ASP A 443 10.83 -61.14 -44.33
N MET A 444 10.65 -60.59 -43.16
CA MET A 444 10.71 -61.33 -41.88
C MET A 444 9.40 -62.06 -41.59
N SER A 445 9.51 -63.30 -41.15
CA SER A 445 8.35 -64.06 -40.66
C SER A 445 7.79 -63.51 -39.35
N PRO A 446 6.46 -63.65 -39.09
CA PRO A 446 5.89 -63.24 -37.78
C PRO A 446 6.56 -63.86 -36.57
N GLN A 447 7.01 -65.12 -36.66
CA GLN A 447 7.74 -65.85 -35.59
C GLN A 447 9.11 -65.21 -35.35
N HIS A 448 9.83 -64.83 -36.43
CA HIS A 448 11.09 -64.17 -36.33
C HIS A 448 10.97 -62.78 -35.72
N ILE A 449 9.93 -62.00 -36.09
CA ILE A 449 9.64 -60.69 -35.49
C ILE A 449 9.36 -60.87 -33.97
N ALA A 450 8.52 -61.84 -33.59
CA ALA A 450 8.26 -62.10 -32.19
C ALA A 450 9.52 -62.45 -31.37
N TYR A 451 10.45 -63.24 -31.94
CA TYR A 451 11.73 -63.55 -31.35
C TYR A 451 12.60 -62.29 -31.21
N VAL A 452 12.70 -61.45 -32.22
CA VAL A 452 13.46 -60.19 -32.17
C VAL A 452 12.89 -59.27 -31.07
N LEU A 453 11.57 -59.12 -30.99
CA LEU A 453 10.94 -58.31 -29.97
C LEU A 453 11.25 -58.81 -28.56
N GLU A 454 11.32 -60.12 -28.36
CA GLU A 454 11.66 -60.71 -27.08
C GLU A 454 13.12 -60.47 -26.69
N GLU A 455 14.06 -60.64 -27.65
CA GLU A 455 15.47 -60.33 -27.40
C GLU A 455 15.70 -58.85 -27.10
N LEU A 456 15.04 -57.95 -27.80
CA LEU A 456 15.09 -56.50 -27.52
C LEU A 456 14.53 -56.17 -26.13
N ARG A 457 13.48 -56.88 -25.65
CA ARG A 457 12.98 -56.71 -24.27
C ARG A 457 14.02 -57.16 -23.24
N LYS A 458 14.75 -58.25 -23.51
CA LYS A 458 15.83 -58.71 -22.62
C LYS A 458 16.97 -57.69 -22.53
N VAL A 459 17.30 -57.03 -23.66
CA VAL A 459 18.31 -55.95 -23.67
C VAL A 459 17.88 -54.79 -22.75
N LEU A 460 16.62 -54.36 -22.84
CA LEU A 460 16.12 -53.32 -21.96
C LEU A 460 16.12 -53.72 -20.49
N ALA A 461 15.70 -54.98 -20.20
CA ALA A 461 15.65 -55.51 -18.83
C ALA A 461 17.03 -55.70 -18.21
N ALA A 462 18.05 -56.00 -19.05
CA ALA A 462 19.44 -56.20 -18.59
C ALA A 462 20.20 -54.87 -18.42
N HIS A 463 19.66 -53.75 -18.87
CA HIS A 463 20.37 -52.49 -18.82
C HIS A 463 20.25 -51.81 -17.44
N PRO A 464 21.37 -51.55 -16.72
CA PRO A 464 21.33 -51.12 -15.32
C PRO A 464 20.68 -49.74 -15.09
N LYS A 465 20.69 -48.89 -16.10
CA LYS A 465 20.16 -47.53 -16.02
C LYS A 465 18.74 -47.38 -16.63
N VAL A 466 18.16 -48.46 -17.16
CA VAL A 466 16.81 -48.45 -17.70
C VAL A 466 15.78 -48.80 -16.62
N GLU A 467 14.69 -48.02 -16.54
CA GLU A 467 13.58 -48.32 -15.65
C GLU A 467 12.75 -49.48 -16.20
N ASN A 468 12.89 -50.68 -15.65
CA ASN A 468 12.25 -51.88 -16.16
C ASN A 468 10.73 -51.87 -16.12
N LYS A 469 10.09 -51.13 -15.18
CA LYS A 469 8.64 -51.12 -15.00
C LYS A 469 7.89 -50.50 -16.19
N THR A 470 8.50 -49.53 -16.85
CA THR A 470 7.89 -48.76 -17.94
C THR A 470 8.47 -49.08 -19.30
N ALA A 471 9.62 -49.79 -19.31
CA ALA A 471 10.30 -50.18 -20.55
C ALA A 471 9.44 -51.16 -21.37
N ARG A 472 9.31 -50.87 -22.64
CA ARG A 472 8.53 -51.69 -23.59
C ARG A 472 9.12 -51.69 -24.98
N VAL A 473 8.99 -52.83 -25.65
CA VAL A 473 9.27 -52.98 -27.07
C VAL A 473 7.99 -53.48 -27.71
N ARG A 474 7.45 -52.71 -28.70
CA ARG A 474 6.20 -53.04 -29.37
C ARG A 474 6.27 -52.71 -30.85
N MET A 475 5.74 -53.60 -31.68
CA MET A 475 5.40 -53.26 -33.07
C MET A 475 4.21 -52.34 -33.05
N ILE A 476 4.33 -51.17 -33.68
CA ILE A 476 3.31 -50.10 -33.61
C ILE A 476 2.51 -49.96 -34.91
N ARG A 477 3.14 -50.21 -36.06
CA ARG A 477 2.44 -50.10 -37.35
C ARG A 477 3.20 -50.75 -38.51
N PHE A 478 2.48 -50.96 -39.60
CA PHE A 478 3.03 -51.20 -40.91
C PHE A 478 3.31 -49.82 -41.54
N ALA A 479 4.56 -49.50 -41.87
CA ALA A 479 4.93 -48.29 -42.58
C ALA A 479 5.11 -48.58 -44.07
N ASP A 480 5.43 -47.59 -44.88
CA ASP A 480 5.48 -47.72 -46.34
C ASP A 480 6.43 -48.82 -46.83
N TYR A 481 7.54 -49.08 -46.12
CA TYR A 481 8.58 -50.05 -46.52
C TYR A 481 9.12 -50.88 -45.32
N ALA A 482 8.48 -50.83 -44.14
CA ALA A 482 9.03 -51.47 -42.95
C ALA A 482 7.96 -51.76 -41.90
N PHE A 483 8.23 -52.72 -41.01
CA PHE A 483 7.55 -52.82 -39.73
C PHE A 483 8.20 -51.85 -38.76
N GLU A 484 7.41 -50.93 -38.20
CA GLU A 484 7.92 -50.02 -37.15
C GLU A 484 7.76 -50.63 -35.77
N VAL A 485 8.90 -50.74 -35.07
CA VAL A 485 9.00 -51.21 -33.70
C VAL A 485 9.42 -50.05 -32.80
N GLU A 486 8.55 -49.66 -31.85
CA GLU A 486 8.86 -48.66 -30.86
C GLU A 486 9.59 -49.30 -29.68
N ILE A 487 10.72 -48.71 -29.34
CA ILE A 487 11.46 -48.96 -28.11
C ILE A 487 11.23 -47.73 -27.23
N PHE A 488 10.55 -47.95 -26.10
CA PHE A 488 10.23 -46.90 -25.12
C PHE A 488 10.86 -47.27 -23.79
N ALA A 489 11.72 -46.41 -23.26
CA ALA A 489 12.39 -46.64 -21.99
C ALA A 489 12.69 -45.30 -21.30
N TYR A 490 12.58 -45.25 -19.99
CA TYR A 490 13.19 -44.18 -19.21
C TYR A 490 14.59 -44.60 -18.77
N ILE A 491 15.56 -43.68 -19.01
CA ILE A 491 16.94 -43.81 -18.51
C ILE A 491 17.01 -42.99 -17.20
N LEU A 492 17.54 -43.63 -16.15
CA LEU A 492 17.65 -43.08 -14.79
C LEU A 492 18.82 -42.11 -14.65
N GLU A 493 18.88 -41.14 -15.58
CA GLU A 493 19.87 -40.07 -15.59
C GLU A 493 19.18 -38.73 -15.57
N ARG A 494 19.80 -37.76 -14.88
CA ARG A 494 19.30 -36.40 -14.74
C ARG A 494 20.05 -35.40 -15.60
N GLU A 495 21.33 -35.67 -15.81
CA GLU A 495 22.21 -34.82 -16.61
C GLU A 495 22.15 -35.22 -18.07
N ASN A 496 22.07 -34.23 -18.94
CA ASN A 496 21.91 -34.46 -20.37
C ASN A 496 23.10 -35.21 -20.96
N GLU A 497 24.33 -34.92 -20.56
CA GLU A 497 25.54 -35.54 -21.04
C GLU A 497 25.58 -37.05 -20.68
N ALA A 498 25.28 -37.35 -19.41
CA ALA A 498 25.19 -38.74 -18.94
C ALA A 498 24.07 -39.52 -19.64
N PHE A 499 22.91 -38.85 -19.89
CA PHE A 499 21.81 -39.44 -20.63
C PHE A 499 22.21 -39.79 -22.07
N LEU A 500 22.87 -38.88 -22.79
CA LEU A 500 23.30 -39.11 -24.17
C LEU A 500 24.28 -40.28 -24.24
N GLY A 501 25.21 -40.44 -23.27
CA GLY A 501 26.12 -41.55 -23.20
C GLY A 501 25.41 -42.91 -22.99
N GLU A 502 24.42 -42.94 -22.06
CA GLU A 502 23.61 -44.15 -21.83
C GLU A 502 22.66 -44.46 -22.98
N GLN A 503 22.14 -43.45 -23.64
CA GLN A 503 21.33 -43.60 -24.87
C GLN A 503 22.16 -44.21 -26.02
N GLU A 504 23.36 -43.73 -26.23
CA GLU A 504 24.31 -44.31 -27.21
C GLU A 504 24.61 -45.78 -26.89
N ASN A 505 24.95 -46.09 -25.65
CA ASN A 505 25.20 -47.46 -25.21
C ASN A 505 23.99 -48.37 -25.48
N LEU A 506 22.77 -47.88 -25.14
CA LEU A 506 21.56 -48.64 -25.38
C LEU A 506 21.31 -48.87 -26.89
N ILE A 507 21.50 -47.87 -27.75
CA ILE A 507 21.36 -47.99 -29.21
C ILE A 507 22.36 -49.00 -29.77
N LEU A 508 23.62 -49.00 -29.33
CA LEU A 508 24.64 -49.97 -29.76
C LEU A 508 24.29 -51.40 -29.35
N ARG A 509 23.75 -51.61 -28.14
CA ARG A 509 23.23 -52.92 -27.69
C ARG A 509 22.05 -53.38 -28.56
N ILE A 510 21.12 -52.50 -28.87
CA ILE A 510 20.00 -52.78 -29.78
C ILE A 510 20.52 -53.21 -31.13
N MET A 511 21.49 -52.48 -31.71
CA MET A 511 22.09 -52.79 -33.02
C MET A 511 22.75 -54.18 -32.99
N ASN A 512 23.55 -54.48 -31.99
CA ASN A 512 24.18 -55.79 -31.81
C ASN A 512 23.15 -56.92 -31.70
N THR A 513 22.05 -56.70 -31.04
CA THR A 513 20.96 -57.71 -30.91
C THR A 513 20.25 -57.92 -32.24
N LEU A 514 20.00 -56.85 -33.01
CA LEU A 514 19.45 -56.99 -34.38
C LEU A 514 20.36 -57.76 -35.29
N ASP A 515 21.66 -57.54 -35.24
CA ASP A 515 22.66 -58.27 -36.01
C ASP A 515 22.72 -59.77 -35.58
N GLN A 516 22.81 -60.08 -34.27
CA GLN A 516 22.80 -61.42 -33.76
C GLN A 516 21.54 -62.21 -34.07
N THR A 517 20.40 -61.56 -34.11
CA THR A 517 19.11 -62.19 -34.47
C THR A 517 18.88 -62.31 -35.95
N GLY A 518 19.77 -61.75 -36.79
CA GLY A 518 19.60 -61.69 -38.23
C GLY A 518 18.46 -60.77 -38.70
N ALA A 519 18.03 -59.84 -37.82
CA ALA A 519 16.99 -58.93 -38.16
C ALA A 519 17.52 -57.78 -39.02
N GLY A 520 17.14 -57.78 -40.26
CA GLY A 520 17.52 -56.71 -41.20
C GLY A 520 16.81 -55.38 -40.93
N ILE A 521 17.58 -54.29 -40.81
CA ILE A 521 17.06 -52.96 -40.79
C ILE A 521 16.50 -52.63 -42.22
N ALA A 522 15.27 -52.15 -42.25
CA ALA A 522 14.63 -51.81 -43.53
C ALA A 522 15.27 -50.57 -44.15
N LEU A 523 15.58 -50.69 -45.40
CA LEU A 523 16.00 -49.58 -46.27
C LEU A 523 14.77 -49.08 -47.04
N PRO A 524 14.68 -47.80 -47.37
CA PRO A 524 13.65 -47.31 -48.28
C PRO A 524 13.69 -48.09 -49.59
N SER A 525 12.65 -48.87 -49.86
CA SER A 525 12.55 -49.72 -51.05
C SER A 525 11.58 -49.08 -52.04
N ILE A 526 12.01 -48.88 -53.28
CA ILE A 526 11.16 -48.47 -54.39
C ILE A 526 11.03 -49.67 -55.31
N ALA A 527 9.85 -50.22 -55.44
CA ALA A 527 9.56 -51.19 -56.48
C ALA A 527 9.28 -50.43 -57.81
N SER A 528 10.23 -50.46 -58.77
CA SER A 528 9.96 -49.95 -60.10
C SER A 528 9.45 -51.12 -60.95
N VAL A 529 8.21 -51.05 -61.37
CA VAL A 529 7.71 -51.93 -62.42
C VAL A 529 8.13 -51.35 -63.75
N VAL A 530 9.14 -51.95 -64.36
CA VAL A 530 9.50 -51.61 -65.73
C VAL A 530 8.49 -52.30 -66.65
N THR A 531 7.46 -51.61 -67.06
CA THR A 531 6.62 -52.03 -68.19
C THR A 531 7.35 -51.72 -69.43
N GLN A 532 7.72 -52.79 -70.15
CA GLN A 532 8.19 -52.68 -71.56
C GLN A 532 6.97 -52.28 -72.38
N ASP A 533 6.61 -51.03 -72.42
CA ASP A 533 5.72 -50.55 -73.49
C ASP A 533 6.43 -50.73 -74.83
N SER A 534 5.92 -51.64 -75.61
CA SER A 534 6.28 -51.72 -77.01
C SER A 534 6.01 -50.34 -77.59
N TRP A 535 7.10 -49.70 -77.98
CA TRP A 535 7.07 -48.41 -78.65
C TRP A 535 6.27 -48.58 -79.95
N VAL A 536 5.01 -48.21 -79.97
CA VAL A 536 4.19 -48.12 -81.20
C VAL A 536 4.73 -46.89 -81.95
N ALA A 537 5.51 -47.15 -82.99
CA ALA A 537 5.99 -46.12 -83.92
C ALA A 537 4.81 -45.24 -84.35
N PRO A 538 4.96 -43.96 -84.44
CA PRO A 538 3.88 -43.10 -84.91
C PRO A 538 3.50 -43.53 -86.35
N GLN A 539 2.23 -43.95 -86.60
CA GLN A 539 1.73 -44.18 -87.92
C GLN A 539 1.84 -42.86 -88.70
N GLU A 540 2.67 -42.88 -89.76
CA GLU A 540 2.69 -41.84 -90.78
C GLU A 540 1.28 -41.67 -91.34
N LYS A 541 0.69 -40.52 -91.11
CA LYS A 541 -0.54 -40.12 -91.80
C LYS A 541 -0.26 -39.99 -93.27
N LYS A 542 -0.71 -40.97 -94.16
CA LYS A 542 -0.80 -40.85 -95.55
C LYS A 542 -1.47 -39.52 -95.91
N LYS A 543 -0.69 -38.63 -96.58
CA LYS A 543 -1.24 -37.48 -97.27
C LYS A 543 -2.10 -38.02 -98.44
N THR A 544 -3.39 -37.90 -98.35
CA THR A 544 -4.31 -37.99 -99.50
C THR A 544 -4.30 -36.66 -100.19
N ASP A 545 -3.66 -36.63 -101.32
CA ASP A 545 -3.78 -35.55 -102.32
C ASP A 545 -5.24 -35.46 -102.75
N ALA A 546 -5.85 -34.38 -102.50
CA ALA A 546 -7.08 -33.98 -103.19
C ALA A 546 -6.83 -32.60 -103.81
N SER A 547 -6.42 -32.64 -105.07
CA SER A 547 -6.58 -31.51 -105.96
C SER A 547 -8.06 -31.24 -106.17
N GLY A 548 -8.46 -30.05 -106.21
CA GLY A 548 -9.81 -29.64 -106.60
C GLY A 548 -10.09 -28.19 -106.26
N ALA A 549 -9.74 -27.36 -107.13
CA ALA A 549 -10.27 -26.09 -107.57
C ALA A 549 -11.55 -25.59 -106.95
N GLY A 550 -11.61 -24.31 -106.70
CA GLY A 550 -12.81 -23.55 -106.51
C GLY A 550 -12.53 -22.13 -105.99
N GLU A 551 -12.18 -21.24 -106.93
CA GLU A 551 -12.43 -19.80 -106.77
C GLU A 551 -13.83 -19.54 -106.36
N ILE A 552 -14.11 -18.51 -105.59
CA ILE A 552 -15.01 -17.40 -105.91
C ILE A 552 -15.00 -16.39 -104.72
N LYS A 553 -14.53 -15.18 -105.07
CA LYS A 553 -14.93 -13.79 -104.70
C LYS A 553 -16.10 -13.63 -103.70
N THR A 554 -15.99 -12.87 -102.76
CA THR A 554 -16.14 -11.41 -102.57
C THR A 554 -15.74 -10.98 -101.19
#